data_0d720325b84a27bffdde0f5ae6209d89
#
_entry.id   0d720325b84a27bffdde0f5ae6209d89
#
_cell.length_a   1.000
_cell.length_b   1.000
_cell.length_c   1.000
_cell.angle_alpha   90.00
_cell.angle_beta   90.00
_cell.angle_gamma   90.00
#
_symmetry.space_group_name_H-M   'P 1'
#
loop_
_entity.id
_entity.type
_entity.pdbx_description
1 polymer ?
#
loop_
_entity_poly.entity_id
_entity_poly.type
_entity_poly.pdbx_seq_one_letter_code
_entity_poly.pdbx_strand_id
1 'polypeptide(L)'
;MNIDKILSRLPIKALRNRIPLVPVVRLYGVIAAQGSPLRPSVNLSTLAEPLEEAFAMKGARAVALSINSPGGSPVQSALVHDRIRLLADEKKLPVYVF
;
A
#
# COMPACT_ATOMS: atom_id res chain seq x y z
N MET A 1 10.35 -31.47 -10.19
CA MET A 1 10.77 -30.28 -10.94
C MET A 1 10.99 -29.14 -9.97
N ASN A 2 12.18 -28.56 -9.98
CA ASN A 2 12.50 -27.53 -9.00
C ASN A 2 12.01 -26.16 -9.50
N ILE A 3 11.02 -25.61 -8.83
CA ILE A 3 10.41 -24.31 -9.17
C ILE A 3 11.47 -23.19 -9.17
N ASP A 4 12.44 -23.25 -8.25
CA ASP A 4 13.50 -22.26 -8.16
C ASP A 4 14.38 -22.23 -9.43
N LYS A 5 14.64 -23.37 -10.05
CA LYS A 5 15.38 -23.44 -11.31
C LYS A 5 14.63 -22.82 -12.47
N ILE A 6 13.31 -22.97 -12.48
CA ILE A 6 12.46 -22.35 -13.51
C ILE A 6 12.40 -20.85 -13.32
N LEU A 7 12.24 -20.39 -12.09
CA LEU A 7 12.18 -18.97 -11.76
C LEU A 7 13.51 -18.25 -12.05
N SER A 8 14.66 -18.93 -11.82
CA SER A 8 15.97 -18.35 -12.10
C SER A 8 16.28 -18.22 -13.59
N ARG A 9 15.59 -18.96 -14.45
CA ARG A 9 15.75 -18.89 -15.90
C ARG A 9 14.88 -17.83 -16.57
N LEU A 10 13.89 -17.31 -15.88
CA LEU A 10 12.99 -16.30 -16.42
C LEU A 10 13.55 -14.90 -16.16
N PRO A 11 13.53 -14.01 -17.16
CA PRO A 11 13.86 -12.60 -16.91
C PRO A 11 12.92 -12.01 -15.88
N ILE A 12 13.46 -11.19 -15.00
CA ILE A 12 12.67 -10.54 -13.93
C ILE A 12 11.47 -9.79 -14.52
N LYS A 13 11.62 -9.16 -15.68
CA LYS A 13 10.53 -8.49 -16.39
C LYS A 13 9.39 -9.44 -16.77
N ALA A 14 9.72 -10.63 -17.26
CA ALA A 14 8.70 -11.62 -17.65
C ALA A 14 7.94 -12.13 -16.43
N LEU A 15 8.65 -12.31 -15.30
CA LEU A 15 8.04 -12.70 -14.03
C LEU A 15 7.07 -11.63 -13.52
N ARG A 16 7.48 -10.37 -13.55
CA ARG A 16 6.63 -9.27 -13.11
C ARG A 16 5.37 -9.10 -13.95
N ASN A 17 5.44 -9.41 -15.23
CA ASN A 17 4.29 -9.31 -16.13
C ASN A 17 3.32 -10.49 -16.01
N ARG A 18 3.79 -11.63 -15.50
CA ARG A 18 2.99 -12.87 -15.42
C ARG A 18 2.35 -13.09 -14.05
N ILE A 19 2.97 -12.58 -12.97
CA ILE A 19 2.50 -12.77 -11.62
C ILE A 19 1.70 -11.54 -11.21
N PRO A 20 0.39 -11.69 -10.90
CA PRO A 20 -0.38 -10.57 -10.40
C PRO A 20 0.20 -10.13 -9.05
N LEU A 21 0.51 -8.85 -8.93
CA LEU A 21 1.04 -8.25 -7.72
C LEU A 21 -0.03 -7.39 -7.06
N VAL A 22 -0.18 -7.58 -5.76
CA VAL A 22 -1.07 -6.77 -4.95
C VAL A 22 -0.26 -6.26 -3.75
N PRO A 23 0.33 -5.07 -3.86
CA PRO A 23 1.03 -4.50 -2.72
C PRO A 23 0.08 -4.24 -1.57
N VAL A 24 0.55 -4.49 -0.35
CA VAL A 24 -0.23 -4.30 0.87
C VAL A 24 0.36 -3.14 1.65
N VAL A 25 -0.48 -2.16 1.97
CA VAL A 25 -0.11 -1.05 2.84
C VAL A 25 -0.79 -1.25 4.19
N ARG A 26 -0.02 -1.19 5.26
CA ARG A 26 -0.53 -1.38 6.62
C ARG A 26 -0.80 -0.05 7.28
N LEU A 27 -2.03 0.12 7.76
CA LEU A 27 -2.47 1.29 8.50
C LEU A 27 -2.74 0.85 9.95
N TYR A 28 -1.68 0.77 10.73
CA TYR A 28 -1.73 0.24 12.09
C TYR A 28 -1.45 1.36 13.09
N GLY A 29 -2.30 1.47 14.08
CA GLY A 29 -2.14 2.41 15.17
C GLY A 29 -3.19 3.52 15.17
N VAL A 30 -3.02 4.47 16.09
CA VAL A 30 -3.92 5.60 16.24
C VAL A 30 -3.77 6.58 15.08
N ILE A 31 -4.87 7.10 14.58
CA ILE A 31 -4.85 8.12 13.54
C ILE A 31 -4.60 9.47 14.22
N ALA A 32 -3.39 10.00 14.06
CA ALA A 32 -2.96 11.22 14.74
C ALA A 32 -1.90 11.95 13.92
N ALA A 33 -1.91 13.29 14.00
CA ALA A 33 -0.95 14.12 13.26
C ALA A 33 0.50 13.86 13.68
N GLN A 34 0.73 13.50 14.92
CA GLN A 34 2.05 13.19 15.46
C GLN A 34 2.02 11.87 16.20
N GLY A 35 3.06 11.08 15.99
CA GLY A 35 3.29 9.85 16.73
C GLY A 35 4.64 9.88 17.40
N SER A 36 4.91 8.89 18.24
CA SER A 36 6.22 8.69 18.85
C SER A 36 6.81 7.37 18.36
N PRO A 37 8.13 7.15 18.51
CA PRO A 37 8.74 5.86 18.15
C PRO A 37 8.13 4.68 18.90
N LEU A 38 7.56 4.93 20.07
CA LEU A 38 6.94 3.91 20.90
C LEU A 38 5.46 3.67 20.57
N ARG A 39 4.82 4.62 19.88
CA ARG A 39 3.42 4.54 19.48
C ARG A 39 3.28 4.96 18.02
N PRO A 40 3.28 4.01 17.10
CA PRO A 40 3.10 4.35 15.70
C PRO A 40 1.75 5.02 15.47
N SER A 41 1.73 6.01 14.60
CA SER A 41 0.52 6.73 14.24
C SER A 41 0.25 6.63 12.74
N VAL A 42 -1.02 6.68 12.39
CA VAL A 42 -1.48 6.74 11.01
C VAL A 42 -1.78 8.20 10.69
N ASN A 43 -1.07 8.75 9.72
CA ASN A 43 -1.33 10.08 9.20
C ASN A 43 -0.79 10.22 7.80
N LEU A 44 -1.13 11.32 7.13
CA LEU A 44 -0.70 11.52 5.74
C LEU A 44 0.83 11.58 5.63
N SER A 45 1.50 12.20 6.59
CA SER A 45 2.96 12.34 6.57
C SER A 45 3.68 10.99 6.58
N THR A 46 3.21 10.05 7.41
CA THR A 46 3.83 8.72 7.50
C THR A 46 3.42 7.78 6.37
N LEU A 47 2.25 8.00 5.77
CA LEU A 47 1.70 7.10 4.75
C LEU A 47 1.94 7.57 3.32
N ALA A 48 2.31 8.83 3.10
CA ALA A 48 2.45 9.36 1.75
C ALA A 48 3.41 8.54 0.90
N GLU A 49 4.61 8.29 1.40
CA GLU A 49 5.62 7.52 0.66
C GLU A 49 5.22 6.05 0.47
N PRO A 50 4.81 5.29 1.50
CA PRO A 50 4.34 3.92 1.29
C PRO A 50 3.16 3.81 0.32
N LEU A 51 2.22 4.75 0.35
CA LEU A 51 1.11 4.75 -0.58
C LEU A 51 1.58 5.01 -2.02
N GLU A 52 2.44 5.99 -2.22
CA GLU A 52 2.99 6.28 -3.54
C GLU A 52 3.75 5.10 -4.11
N GLU A 53 4.58 4.45 -3.30
CA GLU A 53 5.33 3.27 -3.70
C GLU A 53 4.40 2.11 -4.09
N ALA A 54 3.35 1.87 -3.30
CA ALA A 54 2.40 0.80 -3.59
C ALA A 54 1.68 1.03 -4.92
N PHE A 55 1.19 2.24 -5.17
CA PHE A 55 0.48 2.55 -6.40
C PHE A 55 1.41 2.68 -7.62
N ALA A 56 2.70 2.88 -7.40
CA ALA A 56 3.69 2.97 -8.48
C ALA A 56 4.33 1.63 -8.83
N MET A 57 4.03 0.57 -8.10
CA MET A 57 4.64 -0.73 -8.32
C MET A 57 4.25 -1.30 -9.68
N LYS A 58 5.24 -1.64 -10.49
CA LYS A 58 5.02 -2.21 -11.81
C LYS A 58 4.36 -3.59 -11.70
N GLY A 59 3.32 -3.79 -12.49
CA GLY A 59 2.58 -5.06 -12.47
C GLY A 59 1.53 -5.14 -11.37
N ALA A 60 1.34 -4.09 -10.59
CA ALA A 60 0.27 -4.08 -9.59
C ALA A 60 -1.10 -4.14 -10.25
N ARG A 61 -1.94 -5.05 -9.79
CA ARG A 61 -3.32 -5.23 -10.25
C ARG A 61 -4.32 -4.55 -9.34
N ALA A 62 -3.93 -4.31 -8.11
CA ALA A 62 -4.75 -3.68 -7.08
C ALA A 62 -3.83 -3.23 -5.95
N VAL A 63 -4.34 -2.42 -5.05
CA VAL A 63 -3.66 -2.11 -3.79
C VAL A 63 -4.56 -2.56 -2.65
N ALA A 64 -4.00 -3.27 -1.70
CA ALA A 64 -4.71 -3.74 -0.52
C ALA A 64 -4.29 -2.91 0.70
N LEU A 65 -5.26 -2.53 1.49
CA LEU A 65 -5.04 -1.81 2.74
C LEU A 65 -5.40 -2.74 3.90
N SER A 66 -4.42 -3.03 4.74
CA SER A 66 -4.66 -3.76 5.98
C SER A 66 -4.79 -2.75 7.10
N ILE A 67 -5.98 -2.64 7.69
CA ILE A 67 -6.28 -1.62 8.67
C ILE A 67 -6.47 -2.26 10.04
N ASN A 68 -5.70 -1.79 11.01
CA ASN A 68 -5.85 -2.14 12.41
C ASN A 68 -5.65 -0.88 13.24
N SER A 69 -6.75 -0.15 13.44
CA SER A 69 -6.71 1.15 14.12
C SER A 69 -7.99 1.35 14.93
N PRO A 70 -7.87 1.91 16.15
CA PRO A 70 -9.04 2.30 16.92
C PRO A 70 -9.71 3.59 16.40
N GLY A 71 -9.13 4.22 15.38
CA GLY A 71 -9.55 5.52 14.89
C GLY A 71 -8.69 6.65 15.43
N GLY A 72 -9.21 7.85 15.48
CA GLY A 72 -8.49 9.03 15.97
C GLY A 72 -8.91 10.31 15.25
N SER A 73 -7.93 11.08 14.76
CA SER A 73 -8.16 12.39 14.14
C SER A 73 -9.03 12.32 12.88
N PRO A 74 -10.18 13.00 12.84
CA PRO A 74 -11.00 13.08 11.63
C PRO A 74 -10.27 13.78 10.47
N VAL A 75 -9.47 14.80 10.77
CA VAL A 75 -8.71 15.53 9.75
C VAL A 75 -7.69 14.62 9.08
N GLN A 76 -6.92 13.88 9.85
CA GLN A 76 -5.93 12.96 9.30
C GLN A 76 -6.59 11.80 8.55
N SER A 77 -7.72 11.30 9.05
CA SER A 77 -8.50 10.27 8.36
C SER A 77 -8.95 10.75 6.98
N ALA A 78 -9.46 11.97 6.90
CA ALA A 78 -9.88 12.55 5.63
C ALA A 78 -8.70 12.76 4.67
N LEU A 79 -7.57 13.26 5.17
CA LEU A 79 -6.37 13.46 4.35
C LEU A 79 -5.84 12.15 3.76
N VAL A 80 -5.79 11.11 4.57
CA VAL A 80 -5.34 9.78 4.13
C VAL A 80 -6.32 9.21 3.11
N HIS A 81 -7.61 9.27 3.40
CA HIS A 81 -8.66 8.81 2.50
C HIS A 81 -8.58 9.51 1.13
N ASP A 82 -8.48 10.82 1.13
CA ASP A 82 -8.43 11.59 -0.11
C ASP A 82 -7.18 11.26 -0.92
N ARG A 83 -6.05 11.04 -0.26
CA ARG A 83 -4.82 10.67 -0.93
C ARG A 83 -4.94 9.28 -1.58
N ILE A 84 -5.52 8.32 -0.88
CA ILE A 84 -5.76 6.98 -1.42
C ILE A 84 -6.67 7.06 -2.65
N ARG A 85 -7.77 7.82 -2.57
CA ARG A 85 -8.68 7.97 -3.70
C ARG A 85 -8.01 8.65 -4.90
N LEU A 86 -7.21 9.67 -4.64
CA LEU A 86 -6.48 10.37 -5.70
C LEU A 86 -5.52 9.40 -6.43
N LEU A 87 -4.73 8.64 -5.68
CA LEU A 87 -3.79 7.69 -6.26
C LEU A 87 -4.51 6.56 -7.00
N ALA A 88 -5.60 6.05 -6.45
CA ALA A 88 -6.40 5.02 -7.09
C ALA A 88 -6.96 5.50 -8.43
N ASP A 89 -7.44 6.73 -8.49
CA ASP A 89 -8.00 7.32 -9.70
C ASP A 89 -6.90 7.62 -10.73
N GLU A 90 -5.75 8.15 -10.31
CA GLU A 90 -4.62 8.43 -11.20
C GLU A 90 -4.04 7.17 -11.82
N LYS A 91 -3.88 6.13 -11.02
CA LYS A 91 -3.25 4.87 -11.45
C LYS A 91 -4.27 3.86 -11.99
N LYS A 92 -5.56 4.14 -11.86
CA LYS A 92 -6.66 3.26 -12.28
C LYS A 92 -6.53 1.87 -11.66
N LEU A 93 -6.24 1.83 -10.36
CA LEU A 93 -6.11 0.59 -9.60
C LEU A 93 -7.22 0.50 -8.55
N PRO A 94 -7.89 -0.66 -8.44
CA PRO A 94 -8.85 -0.87 -7.37
C PRO A 94 -8.14 -0.98 -6.02
N VAL A 95 -8.84 -0.58 -4.97
CA VAL A 95 -8.35 -0.64 -3.60
C VAL A 95 -9.25 -1.57 -2.79
N TYR A 96 -8.65 -2.55 -2.14
CA TYR A 96 -9.33 -3.48 -1.25
C TYR A 96 -8.90 -3.23 0.18
N VAL A 97 -9.84 -3.27 1.11
CA VAL A 97 -9.61 -3.02 2.53
C VAL A 97 -9.94 -4.27 3.33
N PHE A 98 -9.06 -4.62 4.27
CA PHE A 98 -9.29 -5.77 5.14
C PHE A 98 -8.60 -5.62 6.51
#